data_18a55d5c28e069f9e6febefca2021a0e
#
_entry.id   18a55d5c28e069f9e6febefca2021a0e
#
_cell.length_a   1.000
_cell.length_b   1.000
_cell.length_c   1.000
_cell.angle_alpha   90.00
_cell.angle_beta   90.00
_cell.angle_gamma   90.00
#
_symmetry.space_group_name_H-M   'P 1'
#
loop_
_entity.id
_entity.type
_entity.pdbx_description
1 polymer ?
#
loop_
_entity_poly.entity_id
_entity_poly.type
_entity_poly.pdbx_seq_one_letter_code
_entity_poly.pdbx_strand_id
1 'polypeptide(L)'
;MEQRLNYYDIAPEALKIMLEMEKYLQSTSLDKKLRELVKIRASQINGCAFCLNMHTVDARKIGETEQRLYCVSVWEDCDFYTDEEKAALELTEYVTRLSTKRVPDALYNHVRQYFGEKEYVDLIFMINQINSWNRLSISMGNFATSEK
;
A
#
# COMPACT_ATOMS: atom_id res chain seq x y z
N MET A 1 -5.42 -1.84 -24.35
CA MET A 1 -5.27 -0.75 -23.36
C MET A 1 -4.03 0.05 -23.70
N GLU A 2 -4.08 1.35 -23.59
CA GLU A 2 -3.00 2.25 -23.99
C GLU A 2 -2.73 3.25 -22.86
N GLN A 3 -1.46 3.46 -22.56
CA GLN A 3 -1.02 4.49 -21.62
C GLN A 3 -1.29 5.88 -22.21
N ARG A 4 -1.87 6.79 -21.42
CA ARG A 4 -2.21 8.15 -21.87
C ARG A 4 -0.98 9.03 -21.99
N LEU A 5 -0.19 9.11 -20.91
CA LEU A 5 1.03 9.92 -20.82
C LEU A 5 2.10 9.17 -20.04
N ASN A 6 3.35 9.30 -20.46
CA ASN A 6 4.50 8.79 -19.70
C ASN A 6 5.04 9.88 -18.78
N TYR A 7 4.61 9.86 -17.52
CA TYR A 7 5.05 10.85 -16.53
C TYR A 7 6.53 10.73 -16.15
N TYR A 8 7.18 9.60 -16.43
CA TYR A 8 8.62 9.44 -16.22
C TYR A 8 9.42 10.40 -17.11
N ASP A 9 8.96 10.62 -18.34
CA ASP A 9 9.62 11.49 -19.29
C ASP A 9 9.15 12.94 -19.17
N ILE A 10 7.90 13.16 -18.75
CA ILE A 10 7.26 14.48 -18.76
C ILE A 10 7.56 15.27 -17.48
N ALA A 11 7.60 14.60 -16.32
CA ALA A 11 7.79 15.24 -15.04
C ALA A 11 8.84 14.50 -14.18
N PRO A 12 10.09 14.37 -14.66
CA PRO A 12 11.11 13.59 -13.97
C PRO A 12 11.48 14.13 -12.59
N GLU A 13 11.36 15.45 -12.37
CA GLU A 13 11.63 16.08 -11.08
C GLU A 13 10.60 15.67 -10.02
N ALA A 14 9.31 15.64 -10.39
CA ALA A 14 8.25 15.19 -9.49
C ALA A 14 8.38 13.69 -9.17
N LEU A 15 8.70 12.89 -10.18
CA LEU A 15 8.99 11.47 -9.99
C LEU A 15 10.15 11.23 -9.03
N LYS A 16 11.23 12.02 -9.16
CA LYS A 16 12.39 11.93 -8.27
C LYS A 16 12.01 12.11 -6.81
N ILE A 17 11.14 13.08 -6.50
CA ILE A 17 10.64 13.33 -5.14
C ILE A 17 9.86 12.10 -4.61
N MET A 18 9.02 11.52 -5.44
CA MET A 18 8.29 10.30 -5.08
C MET A 18 9.24 9.11 -4.84
N LEU A 19 10.27 8.95 -5.65
CA LEU A 19 11.27 7.90 -5.47
C LEU A 19 12.14 8.12 -4.21
N GLU A 20 12.45 9.36 -3.84
CA GLU A 20 13.11 9.66 -2.56
C GLU A 20 12.22 9.29 -1.37
N MET A 21 10.90 9.48 -1.46
CA MET A 21 9.96 8.99 -0.44
C MET A 21 9.94 7.46 -0.37
N GLU A 22 9.98 6.75 -1.50
CA GLU A 22 10.10 5.28 -1.51
C GLU A 22 11.38 4.83 -0.80
N LYS A 23 12.50 5.47 -1.07
CA LYS A 23 13.78 5.19 -0.42
C LYS A 23 13.71 5.40 1.10
N TYR A 24 13.09 6.50 1.54
CA TYR A 24 12.84 6.74 2.95
C TYR A 24 12.01 5.61 3.57
N LEU A 25 10.90 5.23 2.96
CA LEU A 25 10.00 4.18 3.47
C LEU A 25 10.66 2.81 3.53
N GLN A 26 11.58 2.51 2.62
CA GLN A 26 12.39 1.29 2.66
C GLN A 26 13.37 1.27 3.85
N SER A 27 13.78 2.42 4.36
CA SER A 27 14.69 2.56 5.50
C SER A 27 13.99 2.49 6.86
N THR A 28 12.65 2.49 6.90
CA THR A 28 11.87 2.43 8.15
C THR A 28 11.97 1.07 8.82
N SER A 29 11.61 1.00 10.10
CA SER A 29 11.57 -0.24 10.89
C SER A 29 10.37 -1.14 10.56
N LEU A 30 9.42 -0.67 9.76
CA LEU A 30 8.23 -1.45 9.40
C LEU A 30 8.62 -2.75 8.67
N ASP A 31 8.02 -3.85 9.06
CA ASP A 31 8.27 -5.16 8.46
C ASP A 31 8.04 -5.16 6.95
N LYS A 32 8.91 -5.84 6.21
CA LYS A 32 8.88 -5.84 4.73
C LYS A 32 7.60 -6.44 4.17
N LYS A 33 7.09 -7.54 4.77
CA LYS A 33 5.85 -8.18 4.34
C LYS A 33 4.64 -7.30 4.67
N LEU A 34 4.62 -6.71 5.86
CA LEU A 34 3.60 -5.75 6.25
C LEU A 34 3.50 -4.58 5.26
N ARG A 35 4.64 -4.03 4.84
CA ARG A 35 4.67 -2.95 3.84
C ARG A 35 3.98 -3.37 2.53
N GLU A 36 4.24 -4.56 2.04
CA GLU A 36 3.59 -5.06 0.81
C GLU A 36 2.10 -5.34 1.03
N LEU A 37 1.68 -5.90 2.17
CA LEU A 37 0.26 -6.10 2.48
C LEU A 37 -0.53 -4.78 2.48
N VAL A 38 0.02 -3.73 3.09
CA VAL A 38 -0.57 -2.38 3.10
C VAL A 38 -0.73 -1.83 1.68
N LYS A 39 0.31 -1.94 0.86
CA LYS A 39 0.29 -1.47 -0.54
C LYS A 39 -0.70 -2.26 -1.39
N ILE A 40 -0.74 -3.57 -1.22
CA ILE A 40 -1.71 -4.44 -1.90
C ILE A 40 -3.14 -4.06 -1.52
N ARG A 41 -3.42 -3.88 -0.22
CA ARG A 41 -4.77 -3.55 0.24
C ARG A 41 -5.24 -2.20 -0.31
N ALA A 42 -4.43 -1.16 -0.22
CA ALA A 42 -4.75 0.14 -0.79
C ALA A 42 -5.00 0.06 -2.31
N SER A 43 -4.18 -0.71 -3.03
CA SER A 43 -4.31 -0.91 -4.47
C SER A 43 -5.58 -1.68 -4.86
N GLN A 44 -6.01 -2.64 -4.03
CA GLN A 44 -7.31 -3.33 -4.20
C GLN A 44 -8.47 -2.34 -4.04
N ILE A 45 -8.43 -1.50 -3.00
CA ILE A 45 -9.48 -0.52 -2.71
C ILE A 45 -9.60 0.50 -3.85
N ASN A 46 -8.48 1.00 -4.34
CA ASN A 46 -8.42 1.99 -5.41
C ASN A 46 -8.59 1.40 -6.82
N GLY A 47 -8.52 0.07 -6.96
CA GLY A 47 -8.64 -0.59 -8.27
C GLY A 47 -7.44 -0.37 -9.19
N CYS A 48 -6.22 -0.22 -8.65
CA CYS A 48 -5.00 -0.06 -9.45
C CYS A 48 -4.43 -1.40 -9.87
N ALA A 49 -4.79 -1.88 -11.06
CA ALA A 49 -4.31 -3.18 -11.58
C ALA A 49 -2.78 -3.23 -11.71
N PHE A 50 -2.16 -2.16 -12.23
CA PHE A 50 -0.70 -2.05 -12.35
C PHE A 50 0.00 -2.19 -11.00
N CYS A 51 -0.47 -1.43 -9.99
CA CYS A 51 0.11 -1.44 -8.66
C CYS A 51 -0.10 -2.79 -7.95
N LEU A 52 -1.31 -3.34 -8.09
CA LEU A 52 -1.65 -4.64 -7.49
C LEU A 52 -0.76 -5.75 -8.06
N ASN A 53 -0.61 -5.81 -9.38
CA ASN A 53 0.26 -6.77 -10.04
C ASN A 53 1.71 -6.66 -9.55
N MET A 54 2.26 -5.45 -9.54
CA MET A 54 3.64 -5.20 -9.10
C MET A 54 3.86 -5.63 -7.64
N HIS A 55 3.01 -5.18 -6.72
CA HIS A 55 3.20 -5.44 -5.29
C HIS A 55 2.92 -6.89 -4.89
N THR A 56 2.04 -7.61 -5.58
CA THR A 56 1.87 -9.06 -5.35
C THR A 56 3.09 -9.85 -5.80
N VAL A 57 3.71 -9.49 -6.92
CA VAL A 57 4.99 -10.08 -7.38
C VAL A 57 6.11 -9.78 -6.38
N ASP A 58 6.23 -8.53 -5.91
CA ASP A 58 7.27 -8.15 -4.95
C ASP A 58 7.07 -8.84 -3.59
N ALA A 59 5.84 -8.95 -3.11
CA ALA A 59 5.50 -9.70 -1.91
C ALA A 59 5.92 -11.18 -2.02
N ARG A 60 5.68 -11.82 -3.16
CA ARG A 60 6.12 -13.20 -3.41
C ARG A 60 7.64 -13.33 -3.35
N LYS A 61 8.39 -12.39 -3.93
CA LYS A 61 9.87 -12.39 -3.91
C LYS A 61 10.45 -12.34 -2.49
N ILE A 62 9.76 -11.70 -1.56
CA ILE A 62 10.19 -11.63 -0.15
C ILE A 62 9.58 -12.72 0.73
N GLY A 63 8.96 -13.74 0.12
CA GLY A 63 8.47 -14.93 0.82
C GLY A 63 7.06 -14.81 1.40
N GLU A 64 6.23 -13.89 0.91
CA GLU A 64 4.79 -13.89 1.21
C GLU A 64 4.11 -15.08 0.51
N THR A 65 3.07 -15.64 1.13
CA THR A 65 2.37 -16.80 0.58
C THR A 65 1.21 -16.40 -0.33
N GLU A 66 0.90 -17.24 -1.30
CA GLU A 66 -0.25 -17.01 -2.19
C GLU A 66 -1.56 -16.95 -1.43
N GLN A 67 -1.76 -17.86 -0.45
CA GLN A 67 -2.96 -17.88 0.38
C GLN A 67 -3.19 -16.52 1.06
N ARG A 68 -2.16 -15.95 1.66
CA ARG A 68 -2.26 -14.65 2.33
C ARG A 68 -2.52 -13.53 1.32
N LEU A 69 -1.91 -13.58 0.13
CA LEU A 69 -2.16 -12.59 -0.92
C LEU A 69 -3.60 -12.67 -1.46
N TYR A 70 -4.15 -13.87 -1.63
CA TYR A 70 -5.53 -14.05 -2.10
C TYR A 70 -6.56 -13.51 -1.10
N CYS A 71 -6.26 -13.59 0.19
CA CYS A 71 -7.20 -13.25 1.26
C CYS A 71 -7.03 -11.84 1.85
N VAL A 72 -6.11 -11.01 1.33
CA VAL A 72 -5.90 -9.64 1.87
C VAL A 72 -7.18 -8.79 1.86
N SER A 73 -8.06 -8.99 0.88
CA SER A 73 -9.31 -8.24 0.80
C SER A 73 -10.37 -8.62 1.84
N VAL A 74 -10.20 -9.77 2.49
CA VAL A 74 -11.08 -10.35 3.52
C VAL A 74 -10.31 -10.71 4.80
N TRP A 75 -9.25 -9.98 5.06
CA TRP A 75 -8.29 -10.23 6.14
C TRP A 75 -8.93 -10.38 7.52
N GLU A 76 -10.05 -9.71 7.77
CA GLU A 76 -10.74 -9.70 9.07
C GLU A 76 -11.13 -11.12 9.52
N ASP A 77 -11.58 -11.94 8.58
CA ASP A 77 -12.06 -13.30 8.83
C ASP A 77 -10.97 -14.37 8.70
N CYS A 78 -9.70 -13.97 8.60
CA CYS A 78 -8.56 -14.88 8.49
C CYS A 78 -7.77 -14.95 9.80
N ASP A 79 -7.36 -16.16 10.19
CA ASP A 79 -6.56 -16.41 11.39
C ASP A 79 -5.04 -16.38 11.14
N PHE A 80 -4.62 -16.26 9.88
CA PHE A 80 -3.21 -16.28 9.46
C PHE A 80 -2.58 -14.89 9.26
N TYR A 81 -3.27 -13.81 9.64
CA TYR A 81 -2.68 -12.48 9.83
C TYR A 81 -2.51 -12.20 11.31
N THR A 82 -1.39 -11.60 11.68
CA THR A 82 -1.16 -11.18 13.07
C THR A 82 -2.05 -10.01 13.45
N ASP A 83 -2.25 -9.76 14.75
CA ASP A 83 -3.04 -8.62 15.22
C ASP A 83 -2.42 -7.29 14.79
N GLU A 84 -1.08 -7.20 14.73
CA GLU A 84 -0.35 -6.05 14.19
C GLU A 84 -0.67 -5.83 12.71
N GLU A 85 -0.65 -6.88 11.89
CA GLU A 85 -1.00 -6.80 10.47
C GLU A 85 -2.46 -6.38 10.27
N LYS A 86 -3.37 -6.95 11.06
CA LYS A 86 -4.80 -6.60 11.02
C LYS A 86 -5.03 -5.12 11.38
N ALA A 87 -4.36 -4.62 12.41
CA ALA A 87 -4.43 -3.21 12.79
C ALA A 87 -3.93 -2.27 11.67
N ALA A 88 -2.84 -2.63 11.01
CA ALA A 88 -2.31 -1.86 9.88
C ALA A 88 -3.21 -1.92 8.64
N LEU A 89 -3.82 -3.07 8.36
CA LEU A 89 -4.76 -3.24 7.24
C LEU A 89 -6.05 -2.44 7.48
N GLU A 90 -6.58 -2.45 8.70
CA GLU A 90 -7.73 -1.63 9.07
C GLU A 90 -7.43 -0.13 8.89
N LEU A 91 -6.30 0.34 9.41
CA LEU A 91 -5.86 1.72 9.22
C LEU A 91 -5.72 2.08 7.74
N THR A 92 -5.16 1.16 6.94
CA THR A 92 -5.03 1.33 5.49
C THR A 92 -6.37 1.58 4.82
N GLU A 93 -7.40 0.84 5.20
CA GLU A 93 -8.76 1.00 4.66
C GLU A 93 -9.37 2.36 5.02
N TYR A 94 -9.23 2.78 6.27
CA TYR A 94 -9.74 4.08 6.71
C TYR A 94 -9.02 5.24 6.03
N VAL A 95 -7.70 5.23 6.02
CA VAL A 95 -6.91 6.31 5.41
C VAL A 95 -7.09 6.35 3.89
N THR A 96 -7.21 5.21 3.23
CA THR A 96 -7.47 5.16 1.78
C THR A 96 -8.85 5.71 1.43
N ARG A 97 -9.84 5.55 2.33
CA ARG A 97 -11.24 6.00 2.13
C ARG A 97 -11.59 7.25 2.94
N LEU A 98 -10.66 8.15 3.18
CA LEU A 98 -10.91 9.36 4.00
C LEU A 98 -12.08 10.21 3.52
N SER A 99 -12.46 10.16 2.25
CA SER A 99 -13.63 10.85 1.73
C SER A 99 -14.95 10.38 2.35
N THR A 100 -15.00 9.13 2.83
CA THR A 100 -16.19 8.49 3.39
C THR A 100 -15.98 7.95 4.80
N LYS A 101 -14.74 7.80 5.24
CA LYS A 101 -14.36 7.29 6.56
C LYS A 101 -13.42 8.26 7.26
N ARG A 102 -13.59 8.44 8.56
CA ARG A 102 -12.62 9.15 9.42
C ARG A 102 -11.87 8.11 10.23
N VAL A 103 -10.61 8.38 10.58
CA VAL A 103 -9.87 7.56 11.54
C VAL A 103 -10.38 7.91 12.94
N PRO A 104 -11.16 7.03 13.60
CA PRO A 104 -11.66 7.30 14.93
C PRO A 104 -10.57 7.09 15.99
N ASP A 105 -10.69 7.73 17.14
CA ASP A 105 -9.74 7.59 18.25
C ASP A 105 -9.58 6.12 18.69
N ALA A 106 -10.65 5.32 18.61
CA ALA A 106 -10.59 3.90 18.92
C ALA A 106 -9.62 3.15 18.00
N LEU A 107 -9.67 3.41 16.70
CA LEU A 107 -8.74 2.81 15.72
C LEU A 107 -7.32 3.33 15.93
N TYR A 108 -7.14 4.64 16.12
CA TYR A 108 -5.84 5.21 16.46
C TYR A 108 -5.23 4.52 17.68
N ASN A 109 -5.97 4.42 18.78
CA ASN A 109 -5.50 3.79 20.00
C ASN A 109 -5.21 2.30 19.82
N HIS A 110 -6.01 1.59 19.02
CA HIS A 110 -5.76 0.19 18.70
C HIS A 110 -4.45 -0.01 17.93
N VAL A 111 -4.25 0.76 16.87
CA VAL A 111 -3.01 0.69 16.06
C VAL A 111 -1.78 1.04 16.90
N ARG A 112 -1.90 2.04 17.83
CA ARG A 112 -0.82 2.44 18.74
C ARG A 112 -0.42 1.37 19.76
N GLN A 113 -1.20 0.30 19.92
CA GLN A 113 -0.79 -0.85 20.75
C GLN A 113 0.34 -1.66 20.10
N TYR A 114 0.43 -1.63 18.77
CA TYR A 114 1.41 -2.39 17.98
C TYR A 114 2.52 -1.52 17.40
N PHE A 115 2.25 -0.24 17.14
CA PHE A 115 3.17 0.68 16.48
C PHE A 115 3.50 1.86 17.40
N GLY A 116 4.80 2.12 17.60
CA GLY A 116 5.29 3.32 18.27
C GLY A 116 4.91 4.60 17.50
N GLU A 117 5.21 5.76 18.07
CA GLU A 117 4.86 7.05 17.43
C GLU A 117 5.47 7.19 16.04
N LYS A 118 6.76 6.89 15.94
CA LYS A 118 7.50 6.95 14.69
C LYS A 118 6.93 5.98 13.64
N GLU A 119 6.66 4.74 14.04
CA GLU A 119 6.13 3.71 13.16
C GLU A 119 4.70 4.03 12.68
N TYR A 120 3.86 4.58 13.55
CA TYR A 120 2.54 5.07 13.17
C TYR A 120 2.62 6.14 12.09
N VAL A 121 3.50 7.12 12.27
CA VAL A 121 3.73 8.19 11.29
C VAL A 121 4.27 7.61 9.97
N ASP A 122 5.23 6.69 10.04
CA ASP A 122 5.78 6.01 8.86
C ASP A 122 4.71 5.19 8.13
N LEU A 123 3.81 4.53 8.88
CA LEU A 123 2.68 3.78 8.31
C LEU A 123 1.72 4.72 7.56
N ILE A 124 1.40 5.90 8.12
CA ILE A 124 0.60 6.91 7.43
C ILE A 124 1.29 7.40 6.14
N PHE A 125 2.60 7.70 6.19
CA PHE A 125 3.35 8.08 5.00
C PHE A 125 3.34 6.98 3.94
N MET A 126 3.45 5.72 4.34
CA MET A 126 3.38 4.58 3.43
C MET A 126 2.02 4.46 2.75
N ILE A 127 0.93 4.56 3.52
CA ILE A 127 -0.42 4.53 2.97
C ILE A 127 -0.64 5.71 2.01
N ASN A 128 -0.17 6.90 2.36
CA ASN A 128 -0.26 8.08 1.50
C ASN A 128 0.52 7.87 0.20
N GLN A 129 1.72 7.32 0.28
CA GLN A 129 2.58 7.10 -0.88
C GLN A 129 1.98 6.10 -1.86
N ILE A 130 1.48 4.95 -1.38
CA ILE A 130 0.82 3.99 -2.28
C ILE A 130 -0.46 4.57 -2.88
N ASN A 131 -1.23 5.35 -2.13
CA ASN A 131 -2.38 6.05 -2.66
C ASN A 131 -1.98 7.07 -3.75
N SER A 132 -0.85 7.76 -3.61
CA SER A 132 -0.31 8.66 -4.63
C SER A 132 0.04 7.90 -5.91
N TRP A 133 0.74 6.76 -5.80
CA TRP A 133 1.05 5.90 -6.94
C TRP A 133 -0.21 5.35 -7.61
N ASN A 134 -1.21 4.90 -6.84
CA ASN A 134 -2.47 4.40 -7.40
C ASN A 134 -3.17 5.49 -8.24
N ARG A 135 -3.27 6.71 -7.69
CA ARG A 135 -3.90 7.84 -8.39
C ARG A 135 -3.16 8.21 -9.67
N LEU A 136 -1.83 8.29 -9.59
CA LEU A 136 -1.00 8.59 -10.75
C LEU A 136 -1.13 7.51 -11.83
N SER A 137 -0.99 6.24 -11.46
CA SER A 137 -1.09 5.12 -12.41
C SER A 137 -2.45 5.02 -13.08
N ILE A 138 -3.54 5.12 -12.31
CA ILE A 138 -4.90 5.06 -12.86
C ILE A 138 -5.16 6.25 -13.78
N SER A 139 -4.77 7.46 -13.37
CA SER A 139 -5.00 8.68 -14.17
C SER A 139 -4.22 8.68 -15.47
N MET A 140 -3.02 8.09 -15.49
CA MET A 140 -2.17 8.00 -16.69
C MET A 140 -2.44 6.75 -17.55
N GLY A 141 -3.34 5.87 -17.08
CA GLY A 141 -3.72 4.69 -17.83
C GLY A 141 -2.68 3.57 -17.81
N ASN A 142 -1.87 3.48 -16.75
CA ASN A 142 -0.99 2.35 -16.56
C ASN A 142 -1.82 1.08 -16.34
N PHE A 143 -1.40 -0.02 -16.96
CA PHE A 143 -2.11 -1.30 -16.88
C PHE A 143 -1.14 -2.45 -16.56
N ALA A 144 -1.69 -3.53 -16.02
CA ALA A 144 -0.93 -4.73 -15.74
C ALA A 144 -0.66 -5.50 -17.06
N THR A 145 0.56 -6.00 -17.21
CA THR A 145 0.94 -6.89 -18.31
C THR A 145 1.31 -8.25 -17.73
N SER A 146 1.06 -9.31 -18.50
CA SER A 146 1.57 -10.64 -18.15
C SER A 146 3.12 -10.64 -18.22
N GLU A 147 3.75 -11.29 -17.25
CA GLU A 147 5.16 -11.64 -17.37
C GLU A 147 5.31 -12.57 -18.62
N LYS A 148 6.27 -12.25 -19.48
CA LYS A 148 6.59 -13.08 -20.63
C LYS A 148 7.53 -14.19 -20.21
#